data_33934e0acee77d2e7b9aa601d93d0a27
#
_entry.id   33934e0acee77d2e7b9aa601d93d0a27
#
_cell.length_a   1.000
_cell.length_b   1.000
_cell.length_c   1.000
_cell.angle_alpha   90.00
_cell.angle_beta   90.00
_cell.angle_gamma   90.00
#
_symmetry.space_group_name_H-M   'P 1'
#
loop_
_entity.id
_entity.type
_entity.pdbx_description
1 polymer ?
#
loop_
_entity_poly.entity_id
_entity_poly.type
_entity_poly.pdbx_seq_one_letter_code
_entity_poly.pdbx_strand_id
1 'polypeptide(L)'
;MDDMRKLAAIARIVGDHTRAVMLWSLMGGESRPAGELALIAGVSNQTASNHLSQMRSAELLALQVRGRSHFYQLRDASVAKALEALMHVVNPELSPVKGAASRVAPGLLLARTCYDHLAGRLAVRIAATMKRERWLLQKNDDFIVSTKGERHLLSLGIELKAARASRRRYAYPCMDWSERVAHIGGHLGSAILNWLIAEKALVKLERSRALRLTGSGRTLLEKTFNLRIGMDGSTVTSPGISGHTTFHGLRSGYQVQPSVTSRTADESRG
;
A
#
# COMPACT_ATOMS: atom_id res chain seq x y z
N MET A 1 7.29 9.76 -27.50
CA MET A 1 8.45 10.51 -26.92
C MET A 1 8.05 11.46 -25.78
N ASP A 2 6.87 12.03 -25.77
CA ASP A 2 6.40 12.96 -24.71
C ASP A 2 6.24 12.26 -23.34
N ASP A 3 5.75 11.03 -23.30
CA ASP A 3 5.52 10.28 -22.04
C ASP A 3 6.82 9.96 -21.29
N MET A 4 7.91 9.66 -21.99
CA MET A 4 9.20 9.41 -21.34
C MET A 4 9.79 10.69 -20.73
N ARG A 5 9.60 11.84 -21.35
CA ARG A 5 9.99 13.14 -20.78
C ARG A 5 9.18 13.45 -19.53
N LYS A 6 7.87 13.22 -19.57
CA LYS A 6 6.97 13.38 -18.41
C LYS A 6 7.36 12.45 -17.27
N LEU A 7 7.62 11.17 -17.56
CA LEU A 7 8.09 10.21 -16.58
C LEU A 7 9.40 10.66 -15.93
N ALA A 8 10.37 11.09 -16.73
CA ALA A 8 11.65 11.59 -16.22
C ALA A 8 11.49 12.86 -15.35
N ALA A 9 10.56 13.75 -15.71
CA ALA A 9 10.24 14.93 -14.91
C ALA A 9 9.64 14.55 -13.56
N ILE A 10 8.66 13.63 -13.53
CA ILE A 10 8.06 13.12 -12.29
C ILE A 10 9.12 12.41 -11.44
N ALA A 11 9.95 11.55 -12.02
CA ALA A 11 11.02 10.85 -11.31
C ALA A 11 12.00 11.83 -10.65
N ARG A 12 12.35 12.93 -11.32
CA ARG A 12 13.21 14.00 -10.76
C ARG A 12 12.53 14.71 -9.59
N ILE A 13 11.22 14.93 -9.64
CA ILE A 13 10.47 15.51 -8.53
C ILE A 13 10.45 14.57 -7.32
N VAL A 14 10.14 13.30 -7.52
CA VAL A 14 10.06 12.30 -6.44
C VAL A 14 11.44 11.94 -5.87
N GLY A 15 12.51 12.05 -6.67
CA GLY A 15 13.88 11.71 -6.27
C GLY A 15 14.54 12.66 -5.26
N ASP A 16 13.91 13.78 -4.92
CA ASP A 16 14.40 14.67 -3.86
C ASP A 16 13.90 14.20 -2.48
N HIS A 17 14.81 14.12 -1.50
CA HIS A 17 14.49 13.63 -0.16
C HIS A 17 13.39 14.43 0.55
N THR A 18 13.45 15.76 0.50
CA THR A 18 12.46 16.63 1.15
C THR A 18 11.08 16.44 0.56
N ARG A 19 10.99 16.40 -0.78
CA ARG A 19 9.72 16.15 -1.49
C ARG A 19 9.19 14.75 -1.21
N ALA A 20 10.06 13.74 -1.19
CA ALA A 20 9.68 12.37 -0.85
C ALA A 20 9.06 12.28 0.56
N VAL A 21 9.67 12.95 1.56
CA VAL A 21 9.13 13.02 2.94
C VAL A 21 7.77 13.70 2.97
N MET A 22 7.60 14.83 2.26
CA MET A 22 6.30 15.52 2.18
C MET A 22 5.23 14.64 1.52
N LEU A 23 5.52 14.05 0.36
CA LEU A 23 4.59 13.15 -0.35
C LEU A 23 4.21 11.96 0.52
N TRP A 24 5.19 11.38 1.22
CA TRP A 24 4.96 10.25 2.11
C TRP A 24 4.02 10.60 3.27
N SER A 25 4.17 11.80 3.86
CA SER A 25 3.30 12.27 4.95
C SER A 25 1.84 12.45 4.53
N LEU A 26 1.58 12.59 3.22
CA LEU A 26 0.24 12.73 2.63
C LEU A 26 -0.38 11.39 2.20
N MET A 27 0.33 10.27 2.38
CA MET A 27 -0.15 8.94 1.97
C MET A 27 -1.45 8.51 2.65
N GLY A 28 -1.80 9.13 3.79
CA GLY A 28 -3.08 8.93 4.48
C GLY A 28 -4.31 9.41 3.73
N GLY A 29 -4.12 10.24 2.69
CA GLY A 29 -5.19 10.92 1.96
C GLY A 29 -5.72 12.18 2.65
N GLU A 30 -5.20 12.51 3.84
CA GLU A 30 -5.53 13.73 4.55
C GLU A 30 -4.82 14.93 3.91
N SER A 31 -5.48 16.08 3.94
CA SER A 31 -4.85 17.34 3.52
C SER A 31 -4.13 18.00 4.69
N ARG A 32 -2.90 18.50 4.46
CA ARG A 32 -2.06 19.17 5.46
C ARG A 32 -1.70 20.57 5.04
N PRO A 33 -1.62 21.54 5.98
CA PRO A 33 -1.18 22.89 5.69
C PRO A 33 0.33 22.91 5.35
N ALA A 34 0.75 23.92 4.55
CA ALA A 34 2.15 24.07 4.15
C ALA A 34 3.14 24.10 5.31
N GLY A 35 2.80 24.81 6.41
CA GLY A 35 3.64 24.91 7.60
C GLY A 35 3.86 23.55 8.31
N GLU A 36 2.84 22.69 8.35
CA GLU A 36 2.96 21.33 8.90
C GLU A 36 3.89 20.48 8.02
N LEU A 37 3.75 20.58 6.69
CA LEU A 37 4.63 19.87 5.75
C LEU A 37 6.08 20.35 5.84
N ALA A 38 6.31 21.65 6.07
CA ALA A 38 7.63 22.21 6.32
C ALA A 38 8.26 21.60 7.58
N LEU A 39 7.50 21.54 8.67
CA LEU A 39 7.94 20.95 9.94
C LEU A 39 8.27 19.47 9.79
N ILE A 40 7.39 18.69 9.13
CA ILE A 40 7.59 17.26 8.89
C ILE A 40 8.86 17.00 8.08
N ALA A 41 9.11 17.85 7.07
CA ALA A 41 10.27 17.70 6.18
C ALA A 41 11.55 18.35 6.74
N GLY A 42 11.47 19.06 7.87
CA GLY A 42 12.61 19.71 8.51
C GLY A 42 13.19 20.87 7.71
N VAL A 43 12.35 21.63 7.00
CA VAL A 43 12.76 22.76 6.16
C VAL A 43 12.01 24.05 6.52
N SER A 44 12.52 25.20 6.04
CA SER A 44 11.84 26.47 6.20
C SER A 44 10.51 26.53 5.43
N ASN A 45 9.59 27.39 5.86
CA ASN A 45 8.33 27.61 5.13
C ASN A 45 8.55 28.04 3.68
N GLN A 46 9.57 28.86 3.42
CA GLN A 46 9.91 29.30 2.06
C GLN A 46 10.37 28.13 1.20
N THR A 47 11.26 27.28 1.72
CA THR A 47 11.73 26.08 1.05
C THR A 47 10.59 25.11 0.78
N ALA A 48 9.73 24.89 1.77
CA ALA A 48 8.53 24.06 1.64
C ALA A 48 7.60 24.59 0.54
N SER A 49 7.36 25.90 0.49
CA SER A 49 6.52 26.53 -0.53
C SER A 49 7.06 26.26 -1.95
N ASN A 50 8.37 26.34 -2.15
CA ASN A 50 9.01 26.04 -3.43
C ASN A 50 8.83 24.55 -3.82
N HIS A 51 9.06 23.63 -2.89
CA HIS A 51 8.84 22.20 -3.11
C HIS A 51 7.36 21.89 -3.42
N LEU A 52 6.44 22.46 -2.66
CA LEU A 52 4.99 22.28 -2.85
C LEU A 52 4.52 22.82 -4.21
N SER A 53 5.05 23.95 -4.64
CA SER A 53 4.78 24.52 -5.97
C SER A 53 5.24 23.58 -7.08
N GLN A 54 6.47 23.04 -7.00
CA GLN A 54 6.99 22.09 -7.98
C GLN A 54 6.16 20.80 -8.04
N MET A 55 5.81 20.22 -6.89
CA MET A 55 4.99 19.02 -6.84
C MET A 55 3.57 19.25 -7.37
N ARG A 56 3.02 20.44 -7.15
CA ARG A 56 1.72 20.82 -7.73
C ARG A 56 1.80 21.00 -9.25
N SER A 57 2.84 21.67 -9.76
CA SER A 57 3.05 21.82 -11.20
C SER A 57 3.27 20.49 -11.91
N ALA A 58 3.84 19.51 -11.20
CA ALA A 58 3.98 18.13 -11.68
C ALA A 58 2.72 17.28 -11.48
N GLU A 59 1.62 17.88 -11.05
CA GLU A 59 0.33 17.24 -10.80
C GLU A 59 0.38 16.08 -9.78
N LEU A 60 1.33 16.10 -8.86
CA LEU A 60 1.40 15.14 -7.75
C LEU A 60 0.53 15.57 -6.57
N LEU A 61 0.27 16.87 -6.41
CA LEU A 61 -0.51 17.45 -5.33
C LEU A 61 -1.72 18.21 -5.85
N ALA A 62 -2.83 18.09 -5.10
CA ALA A 62 -3.98 18.98 -5.16
C ALA A 62 -3.90 20.01 -4.04
N LEU A 63 -4.32 21.25 -4.33
CA LEU A 63 -4.42 22.36 -3.40
C LEU A 63 -5.89 22.59 -3.01
N GLN A 64 -6.14 22.69 -1.72
CA GLN A 64 -7.41 23.15 -1.16
C GLN A 64 -7.18 24.46 -0.40
N VAL A 65 -7.93 25.50 -0.74
CA VAL A 65 -7.90 26.78 -0.01
C VAL A 65 -9.02 26.77 1.01
N ARG A 66 -8.68 27.01 2.29
CA ARG A 66 -9.64 27.12 3.40
C ARG A 66 -9.36 28.42 4.16
N GLY A 67 -10.18 29.42 3.90
CA GLY A 67 -9.90 30.77 4.40
C GLY A 67 -8.57 31.29 3.84
N ARG A 68 -7.65 31.68 4.73
CA ARG A 68 -6.30 32.14 4.35
C ARG A 68 -5.27 31.02 4.27
N SER A 69 -5.65 29.80 4.53
CA SER A 69 -4.71 28.67 4.64
C SER A 69 -4.76 27.77 3.40
N HIS A 70 -3.60 27.38 2.94
CA HIS A 70 -3.39 26.46 1.85
C HIS A 70 -3.13 25.06 2.40
N PHE A 71 -3.98 24.10 2.01
CA PHE A 71 -3.87 22.69 2.38
C PHE A 71 -3.52 21.88 1.15
N TYR A 72 -2.58 20.96 1.29
CA TYR A 72 -2.09 20.09 0.24
C TYR A 72 -2.45 18.64 0.53
N GLN A 73 -2.81 17.90 -0.51
CA GLN A 73 -3.05 16.45 -0.46
C GLN A 73 -2.48 15.82 -1.73
N LEU A 74 -2.29 14.50 -1.75
CA LEU A 74 -1.99 13.81 -3.02
C LEU A 74 -3.15 14.06 -3.98
N ARG A 75 -2.83 14.30 -5.28
CA ARG A 75 -3.84 14.61 -6.29
C ARG A 75 -4.95 13.55 -6.32
N ASP A 76 -4.56 12.28 -6.33
CA ASP A 76 -5.46 11.15 -6.39
C ASP A 76 -4.80 9.84 -5.90
N ALA A 77 -5.58 8.75 -5.93
CA ALA A 77 -5.12 7.43 -5.51
C ALA A 77 -4.03 6.84 -6.43
N SER A 78 -3.90 7.29 -7.68
CA SER A 78 -2.87 6.79 -8.60
C SER A 78 -1.48 7.25 -8.18
N VAL A 79 -1.35 8.49 -7.69
CA VAL A 79 -0.10 9.02 -7.11
C VAL A 79 0.31 8.22 -5.88
N ALA A 80 -0.63 7.95 -4.98
CA ALA A 80 -0.36 7.13 -3.80
C ALA A 80 0.14 5.73 -4.19
N LYS A 81 -0.50 5.09 -5.18
CA LYS A 81 -0.11 3.78 -5.69
C LYS A 81 1.28 3.77 -6.31
N ALA A 82 1.64 4.82 -7.07
CA ALA A 82 2.98 4.95 -7.65
C ALA A 82 4.05 5.08 -6.56
N LEU A 83 3.81 5.88 -5.51
CA LEU A 83 4.70 6.03 -4.37
C LEU A 83 4.84 4.70 -3.59
N GLU A 84 3.75 3.97 -3.39
CA GLU A 84 3.77 2.63 -2.78
C GLU A 84 4.63 1.66 -3.61
N ALA A 85 4.50 1.67 -4.94
CA ALA A 85 5.30 0.83 -5.83
C ALA A 85 6.79 1.16 -5.77
N LEU A 86 7.16 2.46 -5.74
CA LEU A 86 8.56 2.87 -5.58
C LEU A 86 9.14 2.41 -4.25
N MET A 87 8.37 2.41 -3.17
CA MET A 87 8.83 1.92 -1.86
C MET A 87 9.16 0.43 -1.87
N HIS A 88 8.58 -0.36 -2.77
CA HIS A 88 8.95 -1.78 -2.93
C HIS A 88 10.33 -1.95 -3.57
N VAL A 89 10.73 -1.01 -4.43
CA VAL A 89 12.06 -1.03 -5.07
C VAL A 89 13.16 -0.70 -4.07
N VAL A 90 12.87 0.18 -3.10
CA VAL A 90 13.88 0.70 -2.16
C VAL A 90 14.46 -0.39 -1.25
N ASN A 91 13.66 -1.33 -0.79
CA ASN A 91 14.18 -2.48 -0.05
C ASN A 91 13.15 -3.62 0.09
N PRO A 92 13.32 -4.72 -0.65
CA PRO A 92 12.44 -5.88 -0.55
C PRO A 92 12.61 -6.67 0.77
N GLU A 93 13.73 -6.51 1.49
CA GLU A 93 14.07 -7.32 2.67
C GLU A 93 13.95 -6.61 4.03
N LEU A 94 13.73 -5.29 4.06
CA LEU A 94 13.63 -4.57 5.34
C LEU A 94 12.30 -4.84 6.05
N SER A 95 12.43 -5.21 7.32
CA SER A 95 11.39 -5.15 8.35
C SER A 95 10.66 -3.80 8.33
N PRO A 96 9.41 -3.71 8.84
CA PRO A 96 8.61 -2.48 8.83
C PRO A 96 9.47 -1.28 9.24
N VAL A 97 9.44 -0.23 8.43
CA VAL A 97 10.30 0.96 8.58
C VAL A 97 10.01 1.62 9.93
N LYS A 98 10.81 1.28 10.94
CA LYS A 98 10.64 1.76 12.33
C LYS A 98 10.65 3.29 12.46
N GLY A 99 11.23 4.02 11.52
CA GLY A 99 11.31 5.50 11.55
C GLY A 99 10.21 6.21 10.75
N ALA A 100 9.77 5.67 9.61
CA ALA A 100 8.73 6.28 8.79
C ALA A 100 7.31 6.00 9.32
N ALA A 101 7.09 4.85 9.97
CA ALA A 101 5.82 4.49 10.59
C ALA A 101 5.44 5.46 11.75
N SER A 102 6.42 6.04 12.43
CA SER A 102 6.18 6.98 13.52
C SER A 102 5.57 8.32 13.05
N ARG A 103 5.61 8.62 11.75
CA ARG A 103 5.05 9.84 11.14
C ARG A 103 3.70 9.59 10.45
N VAL A 104 3.21 8.37 10.46
CA VAL A 104 1.94 7.95 9.84
C VAL A 104 0.91 7.67 10.93
N ALA A 105 -0.32 8.13 10.74
CA ALA A 105 -1.40 7.91 11.69
C ALA A 105 -1.61 6.40 11.96
N PRO A 106 -1.68 5.95 13.23
CA PRO A 106 -1.80 4.53 13.59
C PRO A 106 -2.98 3.83 12.90
N GLY A 107 -4.11 4.52 12.71
CA GLY A 107 -5.28 3.97 12.01
C GLY A 107 -4.99 3.60 10.56
N LEU A 108 -4.12 4.35 9.88
CA LEU A 108 -3.70 4.07 8.50
C LEU A 108 -2.86 2.78 8.41
N LEU A 109 -2.08 2.47 9.44
CA LEU A 109 -1.29 1.24 9.50
C LEU A 109 -2.16 0.01 9.79
N LEU A 110 -3.23 0.18 10.59
CA LEU A 110 -4.13 -0.93 10.91
C LEU A 110 -4.98 -1.33 9.70
N ALA A 111 -5.72 -0.37 9.14
CA ALA A 111 -6.63 -0.62 8.02
C ALA A 111 -6.77 0.63 7.15
N ARG A 112 -6.60 0.47 5.86
CA ARG A 112 -6.75 1.53 4.85
C ARG A 112 -7.24 0.98 3.53
N THR A 113 -7.62 1.88 2.64
CA THR A 113 -7.84 1.51 1.24
C THR A 113 -6.53 1.58 0.46
N CYS A 114 -6.24 0.56 -0.33
CA CYS A 114 -5.24 0.55 -1.39
C CYS A 114 -6.00 0.55 -2.72
N TYR A 115 -6.14 1.73 -3.32
CA TYR A 115 -7.05 1.95 -4.45
C TYR A 115 -8.50 1.63 -4.07
N ASP A 116 -8.98 0.39 -4.28
CA ASP A 116 -10.37 -0.03 -4.02
C ASP A 116 -10.49 -1.29 -3.16
N HIS A 117 -9.39 -1.81 -2.65
CA HIS A 117 -9.35 -3.00 -1.80
C HIS A 117 -8.71 -2.69 -0.44
N LEU A 118 -8.89 -3.59 0.51
CA LEU A 118 -8.37 -3.45 1.86
C LEU A 118 -6.86 -3.64 1.90
N ALA A 119 -6.15 -2.78 2.62
CA ALA A 119 -4.72 -2.83 2.91
C ALA A 119 -4.44 -2.53 4.40
N GLY A 120 -3.19 -2.62 4.77
CA GLY A 120 -2.72 -2.49 6.14
C GLY A 120 -2.64 -3.82 6.86
N ARG A 121 -2.28 -3.76 8.14
CA ARG A 121 -2.08 -4.94 8.98
C ARG A 121 -3.26 -5.90 8.95
N LEU A 122 -4.46 -5.37 9.01
CA LEU A 122 -5.68 -6.17 8.97
C LEU A 122 -5.81 -6.98 7.67
N ALA A 123 -5.56 -6.35 6.53
CA ALA A 123 -5.64 -7.01 5.23
C ALA A 123 -4.60 -8.14 5.08
N VAL A 124 -3.37 -7.89 5.53
CA VAL A 124 -2.30 -8.89 5.54
C VAL A 124 -2.68 -10.09 6.41
N ARG A 125 -3.26 -9.87 7.59
CA ARG A 125 -3.68 -10.95 8.49
C ARG A 125 -4.88 -11.72 7.93
N ILE A 126 -5.85 -11.08 7.30
CA ILE A 126 -6.94 -11.75 6.58
C ILE A 126 -6.35 -12.63 5.48
N ALA A 127 -5.46 -12.13 4.64
CA ALA A 127 -4.83 -12.90 3.58
C ALA A 127 -4.06 -14.11 4.14
N ALA A 128 -3.30 -13.93 5.22
CA ALA A 128 -2.57 -14.99 5.89
C ALA A 128 -3.51 -16.07 6.45
N THR A 129 -4.62 -15.68 7.07
CA THR A 129 -5.63 -16.62 7.55
C THR A 129 -6.26 -17.40 6.40
N MET A 130 -6.67 -16.72 5.33
CA MET A 130 -7.27 -17.39 4.17
C MET A 130 -6.31 -18.38 3.50
N LYS A 131 -5.00 -18.09 3.48
CA LYS A 131 -3.97 -19.02 3.00
C LYS A 131 -3.83 -20.22 3.94
N ARG A 132 -3.73 -20.02 5.26
CA ARG A 132 -3.62 -21.08 6.26
C ARG A 132 -4.81 -22.02 6.23
N GLU A 133 -6.01 -21.47 6.11
CA GLU A 133 -7.25 -22.26 6.03
C GLU A 133 -7.47 -22.92 4.66
N ARG A 134 -6.55 -22.69 3.73
CA ARG A 134 -6.63 -23.14 2.33
C ARG A 134 -7.88 -22.63 1.59
N TRP A 135 -8.40 -21.47 1.98
CA TRP A 135 -9.44 -20.76 1.22
C TRP A 135 -8.85 -20.01 0.03
N LEU A 136 -7.60 -19.58 0.18
CA LEU A 136 -6.83 -18.87 -0.83
C LEU A 136 -5.56 -19.68 -1.15
N LEU A 137 -5.36 -19.97 -2.42
CA LEU A 137 -4.17 -20.65 -2.94
C LEU A 137 -3.39 -19.68 -3.81
N GLN A 138 -2.09 -19.85 -3.91
CA GLN A 138 -1.27 -19.11 -4.86
C GLN A 138 -0.99 -19.96 -6.07
N LYS A 139 -1.19 -19.41 -7.27
CA LYS A 139 -0.81 -20.04 -8.55
C LYS A 139 -0.18 -18.96 -9.41
N ASN A 140 1.12 -19.12 -9.69
CA ASN A 140 1.93 -18.12 -10.37
C ASN A 140 1.82 -16.75 -9.64
N ASP A 141 1.54 -15.68 -10.38
CA ASP A 141 1.39 -14.32 -9.88
C ASP A 141 -0.04 -13.98 -9.42
N ASP A 142 -0.94 -14.98 -9.31
CA ASP A 142 -2.32 -14.80 -8.92
C ASP A 142 -2.70 -15.58 -7.66
N PHE A 143 -3.74 -15.13 -7.01
CA PHE A 143 -4.46 -15.89 -5.99
C PHE A 143 -5.67 -16.58 -6.61
N ILE A 144 -5.90 -17.81 -6.19
CA ILE A 144 -7.08 -18.61 -6.55
C ILE A 144 -7.87 -18.92 -5.28
N VAL A 145 -9.17 -18.69 -5.33
CA VAL A 145 -10.10 -19.13 -4.27
C VAL A 145 -10.40 -20.61 -4.50
N SER A 146 -10.12 -21.44 -3.48
CA SER A 146 -10.45 -22.86 -3.51
C SER A 146 -11.96 -23.09 -3.37
N THR A 147 -12.43 -24.28 -3.70
CA THR A 147 -13.84 -24.66 -3.47
C THR A 147 -14.26 -24.51 -1.99
N LYS A 148 -13.34 -24.81 -1.04
CA LYS A 148 -13.56 -24.57 0.38
C LYS A 148 -13.72 -23.08 0.68
N GLY A 149 -12.83 -22.27 0.11
CA GLY A 149 -12.87 -20.80 0.25
C GLY A 149 -14.11 -20.19 -0.38
N GLU A 150 -14.51 -20.64 -1.57
CA GLU A 150 -15.71 -20.18 -2.24
C GLU A 150 -16.97 -20.41 -1.39
N ARG A 151 -17.15 -21.63 -0.88
CA ARG A 151 -18.26 -21.94 0.03
C ARG A 151 -18.26 -21.07 1.28
N HIS A 152 -17.10 -20.84 1.89
CA HIS A 152 -16.99 -20.02 3.08
C HIS A 152 -17.31 -18.54 2.77
N LEU A 153 -16.73 -17.96 1.72
CA LEU A 153 -16.99 -16.57 1.36
C LEU A 153 -18.45 -16.32 0.96
N LEU A 154 -19.06 -17.27 0.24
CA LEU A 154 -20.49 -17.20 -0.09
C LEU A 154 -21.38 -17.28 1.17
N SER A 155 -21.03 -18.12 2.16
CA SER A 155 -21.78 -18.20 3.44
C SER A 155 -21.70 -16.90 4.26
N LEU A 156 -20.72 -16.03 3.98
CA LEU A 156 -20.59 -14.69 4.56
C LEU A 156 -21.38 -13.63 3.77
N GLY A 157 -21.99 -13.99 2.64
CA GLY A 157 -22.66 -13.05 1.75
C GLY A 157 -21.71 -12.28 0.82
N ILE A 158 -20.44 -12.71 0.69
CA ILE A 158 -19.48 -12.07 -0.21
C ILE A 158 -19.75 -12.56 -1.64
N GLU A 159 -20.17 -11.64 -2.51
CA GLU A 159 -20.46 -11.94 -3.91
C GLU A 159 -19.19 -12.17 -4.72
N LEU A 160 -19.04 -13.38 -5.28
CA LEU A 160 -17.88 -13.76 -6.08
C LEU A 160 -18.18 -13.79 -7.59
N LYS A 161 -19.46 -13.84 -7.99
CA LYS A 161 -19.86 -14.05 -9.40
C LYS A 161 -19.62 -12.82 -10.29
N ALA A 162 -19.91 -11.63 -9.83
CA ALA A 162 -19.67 -10.38 -10.58
C ALA A 162 -18.18 -10.18 -10.94
N ALA A 163 -17.30 -10.82 -10.18
CA ALA A 163 -15.87 -10.82 -10.34
C ALA A 163 -15.39 -11.55 -11.60
N ARG A 164 -16.00 -12.66 -11.96
CA ARG A 164 -15.55 -13.53 -13.06
C ARG A 164 -15.92 -12.96 -14.44
N ALA A 165 -16.91 -12.09 -14.51
CA ALA A 165 -17.35 -11.44 -15.75
C ALA A 165 -16.57 -10.16 -16.09
N SER A 166 -15.73 -9.66 -15.17
CA SER A 166 -14.96 -8.44 -15.34
C SER A 166 -13.64 -8.70 -16.09
N ARG A 167 -13.21 -7.77 -16.96
CA ARG A 167 -11.84 -7.75 -17.54
C ARG A 167 -10.74 -7.54 -16.50
N ARG A 168 -11.08 -7.28 -15.26
CA ARG A 168 -10.17 -7.03 -14.15
C ARG A 168 -9.64 -8.34 -13.57
N ARG A 169 -8.36 -8.37 -13.17
CA ARG A 169 -7.78 -9.52 -12.45
C ARG A 169 -8.62 -9.86 -11.22
N TYR A 170 -8.93 -11.13 -11.06
CA TYR A 170 -9.82 -11.60 -10.00
C TYR A 170 -9.20 -11.42 -8.61
N ALA A 171 -8.02 -11.95 -8.39
CA ALA A 171 -7.28 -11.83 -7.14
C ALA A 171 -5.78 -11.95 -7.41
N TYR A 172 -4.97 -11.09 -6.81
CA TYR A 172 -3.51 -11.11 -6.94
C TYR A 172 -2.85 -10.61 -5.65
N PRO A 173 -1.59 -11.02 -5.40
CA PRO A 173 -0.81 -10.48 -4.29
C PRO A 173 -0.50 -9.00 -4.58
N CYS A 174 -1.02 -8.12 -3.71
CA CYS A 174 -0.69 -6.71 -3.69
C CYS A 174 0.16 -6.44 -2.45
N MET A 175 1.41 -6.03 -2.65
CA MET A 175 2.35 -5.83 -1.55
C MET A 175 1.92 -4.67 -0.67
N ASP A 176 1.88 -4.89 0.64
CA ASP A 176 1.61 -3.85 1.61
C ASP A 176 2.88 -3.06 1.95
N TRP A 177 2.85 -1.74 1.77
CA TRP A 177 4.02 -0.92 2.00
C TRP A 177 4.42 -0.83 3.49
N SER A 178 3.48 -0.99 4.41
CA SER A 178 3.73 -0.89 5.85
C SER A 178 4.12 -2.23 6.49
N GLU A 179 3.50 -3.31 6.02
CA GLU A 179 3.72 -4.65 6.57
C GLU A 179 4.76 -5.46 5.79
N ARG A 180 5.09 -5.02 4.56
CA ARG A 180 6.02 -5.72 3.64
C ARG A 180 5.60 -7.15 3.30
N VAL A 181 4.32 -7.43 3.42
CA VAL A 181 3.67 -8.71 3.12
C VAL A 181 2.48 -8.46 2.21
N ALA A 182 2.23 -9.37 1.28
CA ALA A 182 1.14 -9.20 0.34
C ALA A 182 -0.23 -9.37 1.01
N HIS A 183 -1.14 -8.46 0.70
CA HIS A 183 -2.58 -8.57 0.92
C HIS A 183 -3.30 -8.90 -0.41
N ILE A 184 -4.61 -9.04 -0.37
CA ILE A 184 -5.40 -9.48 -1.52
C ILE A 184 -5.82 -8.25 -2.33
N GLY A 185 -5.24 -8.09 -3.52
CA GLY A 185 -5.66 -7.13 -4.52
C GLY A 185 -6.72 -7.70 -5.47
N GLY A 186 -7.21 -6.86 -6.38
CA GLY A 186 -8.18 -7.24 -7.40
C GLY A 186 -9.62 -7.26 -6.90
N HIS A 187 -10.47 -7.94 -7.66
CA HIS A 187 -11.91 -7.96 -7.37
C HIS A 187 -12.23 -8.61 -6.01
N LEU A 188 -11.56 -9.70 -5.67
CA LEU A 188 -11.75 -10.37 -4.38
C LEU A 188 -11.41 -9.44 -3.21
N GLY A 189 -10.28 -8.73 -3.28
CA GLY A 189 -9.90 -7.77 -2.24
C GLY A 189 -10.92 -6.63 -2.09
N SER A 190 -11.48 -6.15 -3.20
CA SER A 190 -12.56 -5.17 -3.21
C SER A 190 -13.86 -5.73 -2.63
N ALA A 191 -14.24 -6.96 -2.98
CA ALA A 191 -15.43 -7.62 -2.44
C ALA A 191 -15.35 -7.80 -0.91
N ILE A 192 -14.18 -8.23 -0.40
CA ILE A 192 -13.95 -8.34 1.04
C ILE A 192 -14.05 -6.97 1.74
N LEU A 193 -13.46 -5.93 1.16
CA LEU A 193 -13.58 -4.57 1.71
C LEU A 193 -15.02 -4.09 1.76
N ASN A 194 -15.76 -4.27 0.65
CA ASN A 194 -17.16 -3.84 0.56
C ASN A 194 -18.04 -4.59 1.56
N TRP A 195 -17.81 -5.89 1.72
CA TRP A 195 -18.48 -6.69 2.73
C TRP A 195 -18.20 -6.16 4.16
N LEU A 196 -16.94 -5.91 4.51
CA LEU A 196 -16.58 -5.37 5.84
C LEU A 196 -17.21 -3.99 6.11
N ILE A 197 -17.42 -3.19 5.06
CA ILE A 197 -18.10 -1.89 5.15
C ILE A 197 -19.62 -2.10 5.32
N ALA A 198 -20.22 -3.00 4.54
CA ALA A 198 -21.65 -3.32 4.62
C ALA A 198 -22.02 -3.86 6.02
N GLU A 199 -21.19 -4.74 6.59
CA GLU A 199 -21.32 -5.26 7.95
C GLU A 199 -20.98 -4.21 9.04
N LYS A 200 -20.67 -2.98 8.66
CA LYS A 200 -20.23 -1.91 9.57
C LYS A 200 -19.03 -2.28 10.44
N ALA A 201 -18.27 -3.28 10.01
CA ALA A 201 -17.03 -3.69 10.67
C ALA A 201 -15.93 -2.63 10.46
N LEU A 202 -15.88 -2.04 9.28
CA LEU A 202 -15.01 -0.92 8.93
C LEU A 202 -15.84 0.28 8.48
N VAL A 203 -15.42 1.47 8.89
CA VAL A 203 -16.05 2.74 8.50
C VAL A 203 -15.02 3.60 7.79
N LYS A 204 -15.39 4.12 6.62
CA LYS A 204 -14.57 5.08 5.88
C LYS A 204 -14.51 6.40 6.65
N LEU A 205 -13.32 6.97 6.77
CA LEU A 205 -13.14 8.30 7.32
C LEU A 205 -13.19 9.33 6.18
N GLU A 206 -13.84 10.45 6.44
CA GLU A 206 -13.88 11.55 5.47
C GLU A 206 -12.47 12.03 5.15
N ARG A 207 -12.21 12.22 3.87
CA ARG A 207 -10.93 12.76 3.36
C ARG A 207 -9.70 11.99 3.82
N SER A 208 -9.85 10.70 4.15
CA SER A 208 -8.75 9.83 4.54
C SER A 208 -8.86 8.47 3.85
N ARG A 209 -7.71 7.85 3.61
CA ARG A 209 -7.66 6.45 3.18
C ARG A 209 -7.77 5.48 4.36
N ALA A 210 -7.61 5.96 5.59
CA ALA A 210 -7.75 5.15 6.78
C ALA A 210 -9.19 4.67 6.96
N LEU A 211 -9.32 3.46 7.48
CA LEU A 211 -10.58 2.83 7.83
C LEU A 211 -10.63 2.64 9.34
N ARG A 212 -11.69 3.10 9.95
CA ARG A 212 -11.90 2.93 11.39
C ARG A 212 -12.55 1.57 11.67
N LEU A 213 -11.87 0.75 12.44
CA LEU A 213 -12.40 -0.51 12.94
C LEU A 213 -13.41 -0.24 14.07
N THR A 214 -14.58 -0.84 14.00
CA THR A 214 -15.64 -0.72 15.01
C THR A 214 -15.54 -1.82 16.06
N GLY A 215 -16.28 -1.69 17.17
CA GLY A 215 -16.41 -2.74 18.18
C GLY A 215 -17.02 -4.00 17.60
N SER A 216 -18.15 -3.89 16.86
CA SER A 216 -18.77 -5.00 16.15
C SER A 216 -17.83 -5.63 15.12
N GLY A 217 -17.01 -4.82 14.45
CA GLY A 217 -16.00 -5.30 13.51
C GLY A 217 -14.94 -6.19 14.17
N ARG A 218 -14.50 -5.88 15.37
CA ARG A 218 -13.58 -6.76 16.13
C ARG A 218 -14.18 -8.13 16.35
N THR A 219 -15.43 -8.17 16.82
CA THR A 219 -16.17 -9.43 17.06
C THR A 219 -16.38 -10.21 15.76
N LEU A 220 -16.75 -9.50 14.67
CA LEU A 220 -16.91 -10.14 13.37
C LEU A 220 -15.61 -10.77 12.87
N LEU A 221 -14.49 -10.04 12.94
CA LEU A 221 -13.19 -10.51 12.49
C LEU A 221 -12.65 -11.67 13.33
N GLU A 222 -12.89 -11.65 14.64
CA GLU A 222 -12.56 -12.78 15.51
C GLU A 222 -13.36 -14.01 15.12
N LYS A 223 -14.67 -13.87 14.95
CA LYS A 223 -15.56 -14.98 14.56
C LYS A 223 -15.25 -15.55 13.19
N THR A 224 -14.95 -14.68 12.20
CA THR A 224 -14.86 -15.09 10.80
C THR A 224 -13.45 -15.53 10.41
N PHE A 225 -12.43 -14.79 10.88
CA PHE A 225 -11.04 -15.02 10.52
C PHE A 225 -10.17 -15.43 11.70
N ASN A 226 -10.76 -15.60 12.89
CA ASN A 226 -10.04 -15.90 14.13
C ASN A 226 -8.92 -14.86 14.41
N LEU A 227 -9.22 -13.57 14.19
CA LEU A 227 -8.29 -12.46 14.37
C LEU A 227 -8.64 -11.69 15.65
N ARG A 228 -7.69 -11.64 16.59
CA ARG A 228 -7.76 -10.79 17.78
C ARG A 228 -7.00 -9.51 17.54
N ILE A 229 -7.66 -8.39 17.80
CA ILE A 229 -7.12 -7.06 17.52
C ILE A 229 -7.05 -6.29 18.83
N GLY A 230 -5.85 -5.84 19.21
CA GLY A 230 -5.63 -5.03 20.40
C GLY A 230 -6.48 -3.75 20.41
N MET A 231 -6.80 -3.24 21.59
CA MET A 231 -7.68 -2.07 21.74
C MET A 231 -7.14 -0.83 21.02
N ASP A 232 -5.84 -0.65 21.02
CA ASP A 232 -5.12 0.41 20.32
C ASP A 232 -4.90 0.15 18.82
N GLY A 233 -5.29 -1.04 18.33
CA GLY A 233 -5.06 -1.46 16.94
C GLY A 233 -3.59 -1.75 16.60
N SER A 234 -2.68 -1.67 17.56
CA SER A 234 -1.25 -1.91 17.33
C SER A 234 -0.95 -3.38 17.02
N THR A 235 -1.76 -4.29 17.54
CA THR A 235 -1.59 -5.73 17.39
C THR A 235 -2.78 -6.37 16.67
N VAL A 236 -2.49 -7.26 15.73
CA VAL A 236 -3.47 -8.18 15.11
C VAL A 236 -2.88 -9.57 15.15
N THR A 237 -3.45 -10.44 15.98
CA THR A 237 -2.96 -11.81 16.21
C THR A 237 -3.98 -12.83 15.73
N SER A 238 -3.50 -14.03 15.40
CA SER A 238 -4.31 -15.20 15.09
C SER A 238 -3.67 -16.41 15.77
N PRO A 239 -4.42 -17.31 16.41
CA PRO A 239 -3.86 -18.55 16.95
C PRO A 239 -3.10 -19.32 15.86
N GLY A 240 -1.87 -19.73 16.17
CA GLY A 240 -0.99 -20.44 15.22
C GLY A 240 -0.11 -19.55 14.34
N ILE A 241 -0.17 -18.22 14.47
CA ILE A 241 0.81 -17.30 13.87
C ILE A 241 1.56 -16.61 15.03
N SER A 242 2.53 -17.28 15.59
CA SER A 242 3.47 -16.70 16.55
C SER A 242 4.55 -15.96 15.77
N GLY A 243 4.70 -14.65 16.05
CA GLY A 243 5.83 -13.84 15.64
C GLY A 243 5.83 -13.43 14.15
N HIS A 244 6.67 -12.49 13.82
CA HIS A 244 6.99 -12.06 12.46
C HIS A 244 7.37 -13.28 11.60
N THR A 245 6.43 -13.82 10.84
CA THR A 245 6.76 -14.85 9.86
C THR A 245 7.48 -14.17 8.72
N THR A 246 8.79 -14.24 8.74
CA THR A 246 9.65 -13.93 7.60
C THR A 246 9.33 -14.99 6.54
N PHE A 247 8.47 -14.66 5.60
CA PHE A 247 8.31 -15.48 4.41
C PHE A 247 9.58 -15.33 3.58
N HIS A 248 10.36 -16.40 3.46
CA HIS A 248 11.40 -16.48 2.43
C HIS A 248 10.72 -16.26 1.08
N GLY A 249 11.02 -15.10 0.48
CA GLY A 249 10.55 -14.74 -0.83
C GLY A 249 11.02 -15.79 -1.84
N LEU A 250 10.10 -16.20 -2.68
CA LEU A 250 10.43 -16.86 -3.93
C LEU A 250 11.48 -16.01 -4.64
N ARG A 251 12.67 -16.56 -4.82
CA ARG A 251 13.72 -15.99 -5.66
C ARG A 251 13.15 -15.82 -7.05
N SER A 252 12.76 -14.61 -7.41
CA SER A 252 12.57 -14.22 -8.79
C SER A 252 13.95 -14.27 -9.45
N GLY A 253 14.14 -15.25 -10.32
CA GLY A 253 15.38 -15.44 -11.07
C GLY A 253 15.56 -14.38 -12.15
N TYR A 254 15.85 -13.16 -11.74
CA TYR A 254 16.46 -12.16 -12.60
C TYR A 254 17.98 -12.23 -12.39
N GLN A 255 18.64 -13.12 -13.12
CA GLN A 255 20.09 -13.06 -13.32
C GLN A 255 20.38 -11.90 -14.28
N VAL A 256 20.86 -10.80 -13.75
CA VAL A 256 21.55 -9.79 -14.55
C VAL A 256 22.90 -10.42 -14.93
N GLN A 257 23.06 -10.80 -16.18
CA GLN A 257 24.36 -11.17 -16.70
C GLN A 257 25.26 -9.93 -16.69
N PRO A 258 26.47 -10.02 -16.13
CA PRO A 258 27.44 -8.94 -16.26
C PRO A 258 27.84 -8.82 -17.73
N SER A 259 27.73 -7.60 -18.26
CA SER A 259 28.23 -7.25 -19.58
C SER A 259 29.74 -7.52 -19.64
N VAL A 260 30.11 -8.44 -20.52
CA VAL A 260 31.50 -8.71 -20.87
C VAL A 260 32.06 -7.49 -21.57
N THR A 261 32.89 -6.72 -20.89
CA THR A 261 33.74 -5.72 -21.53
C THR A 261 34.86 -6.46 -22.26
N SER A 262 34.77 -6.51 -23.58
CA SER A 262 35.85 -6.95 -24.47
C SER A 262 37.05 -6.00 -24.30
N ARG A 263 38.10 -6.48 -23.63
CA ARG A 263 39.45 -5.89 -23.78
C ARG A 263 39.97 -6.31 -25.14
N THR A 264 40.06 -5.39 -26.02
CA THR A 264 40.91 -5.47 -27.20
C THR A 264 42.37 -5.44 -26.77
N ALA A 265 43.06 -6.55 -26.95
CA ALA A 265 44.51 -6.61 -26.88
C ALA A 265 45.06 -5.86 -28.10
N ASP A 266 45.83 -4.83 -27.89
CA ASP A 266 46.68 -4.22 -28.91
C ASP A 266 48.07 -4.87 -28.78
N GLU A 267 48.38 -5.81 -29.71
CA GLU A 267 49.73 -6.26 -29.98
C GLU A 267 50.22 -5.48 -31.23
N SER A 268 51.16 -4.63 -31.04
CA SER A 268 52.09 -4.25 -32.09
C SER A 268 53.41 -3.73 -31.53
N ARG A 269 54.42 -4.54 -31.55
CA ARG A 269 55.70 -4.43 -32.21
C ARG A 269 56.45 -3.07 -32.08
N GLY A 270 57.65 -3.15 -31.55
CA GLY A 270 58.71 -2.23 -31.69
C GLY A 270 59.87 -2.66 -30.77
#